data_b6be6b972b72544ef43b3e21a76ed3b0
#
_entry.id   b6be6b972b72544ef43b3e21a76ed3b0
#
_cell.length_a   1.000
_cell.length_b   1.000
_cell.length_c   1.000
_cell.angle_alpha   90.00
_cell.angle_beta   90.00
_cell.angle_gamma   90.00
#
_symmetry.space_group_name_H-M   'P 1'
#
loop_
_entity.id
_entity.type
_entity.pdbx_description
1 polymer ?
#
loop_
_entity_poly.entity_id
_entity_poly.type
_entity_poly.pdbx_seq_one_letter_code
_entity_poly.pdbx_strand_id
1 'polypeptide(L)'
;MRDLLISIIGLKFYTPIKHLAKRALCLYHGVRNTGTNVFISPKAIIKHGFKIRLGNNVFVERGAILSVDRDGESFIDIGNDSYFYSNCVIKASDGWIKMGNDCTINEFAILFGGGGLGGGGLEIGNDVRIAAHVKIVPMNHIYENSKTPIRLQKIKAIGIKIEDDVWLSVGSTVLDGVTIGKGSVIGAGAVVTKDVPPYSIAVGVPAKVIKKRR
;
A
#
# COMPACT_ATOMS: atom_id res chain seq x y z
N MET A 1 -45.98 6.21 7.93
CA MET A 1 -46.15 5.10 6.96
C MET A 1 -45.58 5.42 5.59
N ARG A 2 -45.82 6.58 5.02
CA ARG A 2 -45.31 6.98 3.68
C ARG A 2 -43.78 7.05 3.60
N ASP A 3 -43.14 7.61 4.63
CA ASP A 3 -41.67 7.75 4.67
C ASP A 3 -40.93 6.41 4.92
N LEU A 4 -41.59 5.48 5.62
CA LEU A 4 -41.05 4.12 5.82
C LEU A 4 -41.09 3.26 4.55
N LEU A 5 -42.14 3.42 3.74
CA LEU A 5 -42.28 2.76 2.44
C LEU A 5 -41.27 3.28 1.40
N ILE A 6 -41.01 4.59 1.38
CA ILE A 6 -40.00 5.21 0.51
C ILE A 6 -38.60 4.74 0.91
N SER A 7 -38.34 4.58 2.22
CA SER A 7 -37.07 4.04 2.71
C SER A 7 -36.85 2.57 2.32
N ILE A 8 -37.86 1.72 2.38
CA ILE A 8 -37.75 0.28 2.05
C ILE A 8 -37.67 0.04 0.53
N ILE A 9 -38.48 0.76 -0.26
CA ILE A 9 -38.46 0.67 -1.73
C ILE A 9 -37.18 1.32 -2.28
N GLY A 10 -36.78 2.47 -1.77
CA GLY A 10 -35.54 3.14 -2.12
C GLY A 10 -34.29 2.31 -1.84
N LEU A 11 -34.23 1.58 -0.72
CA LEU A 11 -33.14 0.69 -0.38
C LEU A 11 -33.00 -0.50 -1.34
N LYS A 12 -34.11 -1.10 -1.81
CA LYS A 12 -34.07 -2.26 -2.72
C LYS A 12 -33.60 -1.91 -4.14
N PHE A 13 -33.88 -0.72 -4.65
CA PHE A 13 -33.41 -0.26 -5.97
C PHE A 13 -32.07 0.50 -5.90
N TYR A 14 -31.70 1.04 -4.74
CA TYR A 14 -30.51 1.85 -4.55
C TYR A 14 -29.22 1.00 -4.48
N THR A 15 -29.29 -0.23 -3.98
CA THR A 15 -28.14 -1.14 -3.89
C THR A 15 -27.57 -1.58 -5.25
N PRO A 16 -28.36 -2.07 -6.21
CA PRO A 16 -27.82 -2.47 -7.51
C PRO A 16 -27.28 -1.28 -8.31
N ILE A 17 -27.88 -0.10 -8.23
CA ILE A 17 -27.40 1.11 -8.88
C ILE A 17 -26.05 1.55 -8.27
N LYS A 18 -25.88 1.48 -6.96
CA LYS A 18 -24.59 1.74 -6.31
C LYS A 18 -23.50 0.76 -6.76
N HIS A 19 -23.81 -0.52 -6.87
CA HIS A 19 -22.86 -1.53 -7.36
C HIS A 19 -22.46 -1.28 -8.80
N LEU A 20 -23.43 -0.95 -9.67
CA LEU A 20 -23.17 -0.63 -11.06
C LEU A 20 -22.29 0.64 -11.20
N ALA A 21 -22.59 1.68 -10.42
CA ALA A 21 -21.80 2.91 -10.41
C ALA A 21 -20.36 2.66 -9.92
N LYS A 22 -20.17 1.87 -8.86
CA LYS A 22 -18.83 1.49 -8.37
C LYS A 22 -18.03 0.74 -9.42
N ARG A 23 -18.66 -0.23 -10.11
CA ARG A 23 -18.02 -0.98 -11.19
C ARG A 23 -17.66 -0.10 -12.39
N ALA A 24 -18.53 0.84 -12.74
CA ALA A 24 -18.25 1.83 -13.79
C ALA A 24 -17.05 2.71 -13.45
N LEU A 25 -16.88 3.12 -12.20
CA LEU A 25 -15.71 3.86 -11.76
C LEU A 25 -14.43 3.02 -11.85
N CYS A 26 -14.46 1.75 -11.47
CA CYS A 26 -13.30 0.86 -11.66
C CYS A 26 -12.90 0.75 -13.13
N LEU A 27 -13.88 0.58 -14.02
CA LEU A 27 -13.65 0.52 -15.47
C LEU A 27 -13.15 1.86 -16.04
N TYR A 28 -13.69 2.98 -15.58
CA TYR A 28 -13.20 4.32 -15.94
C TYR A 28 -11.71 4.49 -15.62
N HIS A 29 -11.26 3.97 -14.50
CA HIS A 29 -9.86 3.95 -14.11
C HIS A 29 -9.03 2.81 -14.77
N GLY A 30 -9.63 2.00 -15.64
CA GLY A 30 -8.97 0.89 -16.31
C GLY A 30 -8.66 -0.31 -15.42
N VAL A 31 -9.16 -0.34 -14.17
CA VAL A 31 -9.00 -1.48 -13.25
C VAL A 31 -10.07 -2.51 -13.58
N ARG A 32 -9.65 -3.63 -14.17
CA ARG A 32 -10.57 -4.67 -14.67
C ARG A 32 -10.65 -5.87 -13.74
N ASN A 33 -9.61 -6.10 -12.97
CA ASN A 33 -9.52 -7.24 -12.05
C ASN A 33 -9.88 -6.81 -10.63
N THR A 34 -11.19 -6.75 -10.34
CA THR A 34 -11.71 -6.33 -9.05
C THR A 34 -12.67 -7.36 -8.47
N GLY A 35 -12.65 -7.49 -7.17
CA GLY A 35 -13.69 -8.17 -6.40
C GLY A 35 -15.01 -7.39 -6.36
N THR A 36 -15.86 -7.75 -5.42
CA THR A 36 -17.15 -7.09 -5.18
C THR A 36 -16.98 -5.87 -4.27
N ASN A 37 -17.89 -4.89 -4.35
CA ASN A 37 -17.94 -3.72 -3.48
C ASN A 37 -16.65 -2.87 -3.49
N VAL A 38 -15.97 -2.77 -4.62
CA VAL A 38 -14.79 -1.93 -4.79
C VAL A 38 -15.22 -0.51 -5.17
N PHE A 39 -14.69 0.48 -4.48
CA PHE A 39 -14.90 1.90 -4.77
C PHE A 39 -13.58 2.59 -5.03
N ILE A 40 -13.45 3.22 -6.18
CA ILE A 40 -12.33 4.10 -6.53
C ILE A 40 -12.92 5.49 -6.75
N SER A 41 -12.47 6.48 -5.98
CA SER A 41 -12.90 7.86 -6.13
C SER A 41 -12.63 8.36 -7.55
N PRO A 42 -13.56 9.11 -8.18
CA PRO A 42 -13.29 9.78 -9.46
C PRO A 42 -12.09 10.71 -9.44
N LYS A 43 -11.70 11.16 -8.25
CA LYS A 43 -10.53 12.04 -8.02
C LYS A 43 -9.26 11.28 -7.62
N ALA A 44 -9.28 9.96 -7.61
CA ALA A 44 -8.07 9.13 -7.48
C ALA A 44 -7.31 9.11 -8.81
N ILE A 45 -6.02 8.91 -8.75
CA ILE A 45 -5.14 8.81 -9.93
C ILE A 45 -4.70 7.37 -10.07
N ILE A 46 -5.22 6.70 -11.10
CA ILE A 46 -4.84 5.31 -11.40
C ILE A 46 -4.06 5.30 -12.73
N LYS A 47 -2.84 4.77 -12.69
CA LYS A 47 -2.02 4.58 -13.90
C LYS A 47 -1.85 3.10 -14.18
N HIS A 48 -2.18 2.70 -15.42
CA HIS A 48 -2.13 1.32 -15.91
C HIS A 48 -2.95 0.34 -15.03
N GLY A 49 -4.20 0.72 -14.77
CA GLY A 49 -5.13 -0.02 -13.90
C GLY A 49 -5.29 -1.50 -14.26
N PHE A 50 -5.05 -1.89 -15.52
CA PHE A 50 -5.08 -3.30 -15.95
C PHE A 50 -4.02 -4.19 -15.29
N LYS A 51 -2.99 -3.61 -14.68
CA LYS A 51 -1.96 -4.28 -13.88
C LYS A 51 -2.24 -4.23 -12.37
N ILE A 52 -3.41 -3.74 -11.98
CA ILE A 52 -3.83 -3.61 -10.59
C ILE A 52 -4.96 -4.59 -10.33
N ARG A 53 -4.81 -5.46 -9.33
CA ARG A 53 -5.86 -6.30 -8.80
C ARG A 53 -6.31 -5.76 -7.45
N LEU A 54 -7.63 -5.66 -7.25
CA LEU A 54 -8.24 -5.26 -5.98
C LEU A 54 -9.22 -6.34 -5.55
N GLY A 55 -9.11 -6.81 -4.33
CA GLY A 55 -10.03 -7.78 -3.73
C GLY A 55 -11.43 -7.21 -3.45
N ASN A 56 -12.18 -7.88 -2.60
CA ASN A 56 -13.51 -7.42 -2.19
C ASN A 56 -13.41 -6.27 -1.17
N ASN A 57 -14.42 -5.40 -1.11
CA ASN A 57 -14.54 -4.32 -0.12
C ASN A 57 -13.30 -3.41 -0.07
N VAL A 58 -12.73 -3.07 -1.20
CA VAL A 58 -11.58 -2.16 -1.28
C VAL A 58 -12.07 -0.74 -1.59
N PHE A 59 -11.58 0.21 -0.81
CA PHE A 59 -11.94 1.63 -0.95
C PHE A 59 -10.70 2.47 -1.21
N VAL A 60 -10.74 3.27 -2.29
CA VAL A 60 -9.68 4.19 -2.69
C VAL A 60 -10.23 5.61 -2.71
N GLU A 61 -9.75 6.45 -1.80
CA GLU A 61 -10.22 7.82 -1.64
C GLU A 61 -9.65 8.80 -2.68
N ARG A 62 -10.14 10.05 -2.60
CA ARG A 62 -9.72 11.14 -3.47
C ARG A 62 -8.23 11.42 -3.34
N GLY A 63 -7.59 11.74 -4.45
CA GLY A 63 -6.17 12.08 -4.47
C GLY A 63 -5.22 10.91 -4.21
N ALA A 64 -5.72 9.73 -3.82
CA ALA A 64 -4.89 8.54 -3.73
C ALA A 64 -4.33 8.18 -5.12
N ILE A 65 -3.07 7.79 -5.16
CA ILE A 65 -2.35 7.43 -6.40
C ILE A 65 -1.99 5.95 -6.35
N LEU A 66 -2.55 5.15 -7.25
CA LEU A 66 -2.10 3.79 -7.50
C LEU A 66 -1.49 3.74 -8.91
N SER A 67 -0.19 3.54 -8.99
CA SER A 67 0.55 3.64 -10.25
C SER A 67 1.44 2.43 -10.47
N VAL A 68 1.32 1.83 -11.64
CA VAL A 68 2.20 0.74 -12.10
C VAL A 68 2.86 1.20 -13.39
N ASP A 69 4.08 0.77 -13.65
CA ASP A 69 4.72 1.05 -14.94
C ASP A 69 4.03 0.30 -16.07
N ARG A 70 4.00 0.92 -17.26
CA ARG A 70 3.33 0.36 -18.43
C ARG A 70 3.98 -0.92 -18.90
N ASP A 71 5.29 -0.87 -19.00
CA ASP A 71 6.12 -1.94 -19.52
C ASP A 71 6.64 -2.83 -18.38
N GLY A 72 7.19 -4.01 -18.73
CA GLY A 72 7.72 -4.95 -17.75
C GLY A 72 6.65 -5.70 -16.93
N GLU A 73 7.11 -6.38 -15.88
CA GLU A 73 6.30 -7.28 -15.06
C GLU A 73 5.77 -6.65 -13.76
N SER A 74 5.84 -5.31 -13.66
CA SER A 74 5.34 -4.59 -12.48
C SER A 74 3.84 -4.78 -12.28
N PHE A 75 3.40 -4.93 -11.04
CA PHE A 75 1.98 -5.04 -10.69
C PHE A 75 1.70 -4.59 -9.25
N ILE A 76 0.42 -4.34 -8.98
CA ILE A 76 -0.12 -4.14 -7.63
C ILE A 76 -1.24 -5.16 -7.41
N ASP A 77 -1.15 -5.92 -6.33
CA ASP A 77 -2.11 -6.93 -5.92
C ASP A 77 -2.55 -6.69 -4.47
N ILE A 78 -3.83 -6.34 -4.28
CA ILE A 78 -4.42 -5.96 -3.01
C ILE A 78 -5.49 -6.98 -2.63
N GLY A 79 -5.42 -7.47 -1.40
CA GLY A 79 -6.41 -8.37 -0.82
C GLY A 79 -7.75 -7.69 -0.53
N ASN A 80 -8.56 -8.32 0.32
CA ASN A 80 -9.90 -7.86 0.67
C ASN A 80 -9.88 -6.82 1.80
N ASP A 81 -11.03 -6.13 1.99
CA ASP A 81 -11.34 -5.34 3.19
C ASP A 81 -10.29 -4.25 3.51
N SER A 82 -9.73 -3.63 2.47
CA SER A 82 -8.61 -2.69 2.61
C SER A 82 -9.01 -1.27 2.23
N TYR A 83 -8.41 -0.29 2.90
CA TYR A 83 -8.76 1.11 2.77
C TYR A 83 -7.54 1.99 2.47
N PHE A 84 -7.64 2.76 1.38
CA PHE A 84 -6.63 3.73 0.95
C PHE A 84 -7.17 5.13 1.16
N TYR A 85 -6.67 5.80 2.19
CA TYR A 85 -7.07 7.15 2.53
C TYR A 85 -6.53 8.20 1.55
N SER A 86 -7.06 9.41 1.68
CA SER A 86 -6.80 10.50 0.73
C SER A 86 -5.31 10.81 0.57
N ASN A 87 -4.88 11.01 -0.66
CA ASN A 87 -3.53 11.44 -1.02
C ASN A 87 -2.39 10.46 -0.67
N CYS A 88 -2.68 9.20 -0.34
CA CYS A 88 -1.63 8.19 -0.23
C CYS A 88 -1.08 7.83 -1.62
N VAL A 89 0.18 7.37 -1.69
CA VAL A 89 0.87 7.04 -2.94
C VAL A 89 1.36 5.60 -2.89
N ILE A 90 0.87 4.78 -3.82
CA ILE A 90 1.25 3.38 -3.99
C ILE A 90 1.80 3.22 -5.41
N LYS A 91 3.10 2.97 -5.54
CA LYS A 91 3.76 2.95 -6.84
C LYS A 91 4.64 1.73 -7.01
N ALA A 92 4.34 0.90 -8.01
CA ALA A 92 5.18 -0.20 -8.47
C ALA A 92 5.89 0.19 -9.77
N SER A 93 7.21 0.42 -9.69
CA SER A 93 8.07 0.75 -10.83
C SER A 93 9.20 -0.27 -10.87
N ASP A 94 9.34 -1.01 -11.95
CA ASP A 94 10.29 -2.12 -12.12
C ASP A 94 10.23 -3.16 -10.96
N GLY A 95 9.11 -3.22 -10.26
CA GLY A 95 8.90 -4.10 -9.12
C GLY A 95 7.42 -4.30 -8.85
N TRP A 96 7.06 -4.79 -7.67
CA TRP A 96 5.70 -5.20 -7.37
C TRP A 96 5.30 -4.87 -5.92
N ILE A 97 3.98 -4.77 -5.70
CA ILE A 97 3.38 -4.64 -4.37
C ILE A 97 2.34 -5.73 -4.21
N LYS A 98 2.47 -6.53 -3.17
CA LYS A 98 1.45 -7.47 -2.69
C LYS A 98 1.01 -7.06 -1.31
N MET A 99 -0.29 -6.97 -1.07
CA MET A 99 -0.87 -6.64 0.22
C MET A 99 -2.00 -7.63 0.55
N GLY A 100 -1.99 -8.14 1.75
CA GLY A 100 -3.01 -9.03 2.29
C GLY A 100 -4.34 -8.33 2.55
N ASN A 101 -5.14 -8.90 3.45
CA ASN A 101 -6.47 -8.44 3.79
C ASN A 101 -6.46 -7.48 4.98
N ASP A 102 -7.58 -6.76 5.18
CA ASP A 102 -7.81 -5.91 6.36
C ASP A 102 -6.70 -4.87 6.61
N CYS A 103 -6.20 -4.27 5.55
CA CYS A 103 -5.13 -3.27 5.66
C CYS A 103 -5.64 -1.84 5.50
N THR A 104 -5.01 -0.90 6.22
CA THR A 104 -5.28 0.53 6.04
C THR A 104 -4.02 1.31 5.72
N ILE A 105 -4.11 2.15 4.70
CA ILE A 105 -3.03 3.04 4.26
C ILE A 105 -3.53 4.47 4.43
N ASN A 106 -3.03 5.16 5.46
CA ASN A 106 -3.50 6.50 5.81
C ASN A 106 -2.89 7.59 4.91
N GLU A 107 -3.36 8.82 5.14
CA GLU A 107 -3.09 9.97 4.31
C GLU A 107 -1.58 10.22 4.15
N PHE A 108 -1.18 10.60 2.96
CA PHE A 108 0.20 10.94 2.60
C PHE A 108 1.24 9.83 2.86
N ALA A 109 0.81 8.60 3.16
CA ALA A 109 1.73 7.46 3.17
C ALA A 109 2.24 7.17 1.76
N ILE A 110 3.52 6.79 1.65
CA ILE A 110 4.20 6.52 0.38
C ILE A 110 4.76 5.10 0.41
N LEU A 111 4.24 4.24 -0.46
CA LEU A 111 4.64 2.86 -0.61
C LEU A 111 5.20 2.65 -2.02
N PHE A 112 6.47 2.28 -2.11
CA PHE A 112 7.07 1.86 -3.37
C PHE A 112 7.20 0.34 -3.44
N GLY A 113 7.11 -0.19 -4.65
CA GLY A 113 7.18 -1.63 -4.94
C GLY A 113 8.57 -2.09 -5.39
N GLY A 114 9.61 -1.30 -5.11
CA GLY A 114 10.95 -1.64 -5.52
C GLY A 114 11.26 -1.26 -6.95
N GLY A 115 12.31 -1.83 -7.49
CA GLY A 115 12.80 -1.62 -8.85
C GLY A 115 14.31 -1.70 -8.95
N GLY A 116 14.83 -2.00 -10.14
CA GLY A 116 16.26 -2.09 -10.40
C GLY A 116 16.87 -3.48 -10.18
N LEU A 117 18.16 -3.53 -9.90
CA LEU A 117 18.89 -4.79 -9.74
C LEU A 117 18.46 -5.53 -8.46
N GLY A 118 18.14 -6.80 -8.59
CA GLY A 118 17.72 -7.66 -7.48
C GLY A 118 16.23 -7.99 -7.47
N GLY A 119 15.39 -7.26 -8.23
CA GLY A 119 13.96 -7.61 -8.42
C GLY A 119 13.13 -7.51 -7.14
N GLY A 120 13.59 -6.79 -6.13
CA GLY A 120 12.89 -6.63 -4.87
C GLY A 120 11.52 -5.97 -5.03
N GLY A 121 10.58 -6.33 -4.16
CA GLY A 121 9.23 -5.80 -4.11
C GLY A 121 8.82 -5.42 -2.71
N LEU A 122 7.54 -5.12 -2.54
CA LEU A 122 6.93 -4.87 -1.23
C LEU A 122 5.86 -5.93 -0.96
N GLU A 123 6.10 -6.74 0.08
CA GLU A 123 5.13 -7.68 0.61
C GLU A 123 4.56 -7.17 1.94
N ILE A 124 3.24 -7.09 2.03
CA ILE A 124 2.51 -6.69 3.23
C ILE A 124 1.51 -7.79 3.56
N GLY A 125 1.53 -8.27 4.80
CA GLY A 125 0.62 -9.27 5.33
C GLY A 125 -0.80 -8.76 5.57
N ASN A 126 -1.54 -9.46 6.40
CA ASN A 126 -2.90 -9.11 6.78
C ASN A 126 -2.91 -8.21 8.04
N ASP A 127 -4.01 -7.51 8.27
CA ASP A 127 -4.25 -6.70 9.48
C ASP A 127 -3.22 -5.58 9.71
N VAL A 128 -2.53 -5.13 8.66
CA VAL A 128 -1.48 -4.12 8.76
C VAL A 128 -2.09 -2.71 8.80
N ARG A 129 -1.63 -1.90 9.75
CA ARG A 129 -2.03 -0.50 9.91
C ARG A 129 -0.86 0.42 9.57
N ILE A 130 -0.98 1.14 8.47
CA ILE A 130 0.02 2.10 8.01
C ILE A 130 -0.51 3.51 8.25
N ALA A 131 0.05 4.19 9.24
CA ALA A 131 -0.37 5.54 9.62
C ALA A 131 0.06 6.60 8.59
N ALA A 132 -0.43 7.82 8.79
CA ALA A 132 -0.12 8.94 7.91
C ALA A 132 1.39 9.22 7.80
N HIS A 133 1.83 9.67 6.63
CA HIS A 133 3.22 10.03 6.32
C HIS A 133 4.26 8.90 6.45
N VAL A 134 3.85 7.64 6.59
CA VAL A 134 4.76 6.49 6.56
C VAL A 134 5.42 6.40 5.18
N LYS A 135 6.70 6.04 5.15
CA LYS A 135 7.45 5.80 3.91
C LYS A 135 8.01 4.38 3.90
N ILE A 136 7.73 3.64 2.84
CA ILE A 136 8.26 2.29 2.61
C ILE A 136 8.99 2.32 1.27
N VAL A 137 10.33 2.17 1.32
CA VAL A 137 11.21 2.40 0.15
C VAL A 137 12.13 1.20 -0.03
N PRO A 138 11.70 0.17 -0.79
CA PRO A 138 12.45 -1.07 -1.01
C PRO A 138 13.47 -0.93 -2.14
N MET A 139 14.21 0.18 -2.18
CA MET A 139 15.25 0.40 -3.19
C MET A 139 16.26 1.45 -2.74
N ASN A 140 17.49 1.36 -3.26
CA ASN A 140 18.56 2.32 -3.04
C ASN A 140 19.34 2.58 -4.33
N HIS A 141 19.85 3.80 -4.49
CA HIS A 141 20.87 4.05 -5.49
C HIS A 141 22.19 3.36 -5.13
N ILE A 142 22.87 2.80 -6.12
CA ILE A 142 24.28 2.39 -5.98
C ILE A 142 25.12 3.66 -6.00
N TYR A 143 26.02 3.83 -5.03
CA TYR A 143 26.80 5.05 -4.84
C TYR A 143 28.26 4.80 -4.46
N GLU A 144 28.69 3.55 -4.42
CA GLU A 144 30.02 3.15 -3.91
C GLU A 144 31.14 3.66 -4.78
N ASN A 145 30.92 3.86 -6.09
CA ASN A 145 31.94 4.41 -6.96
C ASN A 145 31.94 5.93 -6.94
N SER A 146 32.83 6.53 -6.15
CA SER A 146 32.98 7.98 -6.02
C SER A 146 33.40 8.72 -7.32
N LYS A 147 33.91 8.01 -8.32
CA LYS A 147 34.33 8.57 -9.61
C LYS A 147 33.22 8.62 -10.64
N THR A 148 32.07 7.98 -10.36
CA THR A 148 30.92 7.92 -11.25
C THR A 148 29.74 8.66 -10.62
N PRO A 149 29.09 9.60 -11.31
CA PRO A 149 27.89 10.26 -10.80
C PRO A 149 26.83 9.24 -10.39
N ILE A 150 26.15 9.42 -9.24
CA ILE A 150 25.15 8.50 -8.69
C ILE A 150 24.07 8.14 -9.72
N ARG A 151 23.60 9.11 -10.52
CA ARG A 151 22.58 8.89 -11.56
C ARG A 151 22.99 7.86 -12.63
N LEU A 152 24.27 7.56 -12.76
CA LEU A 152 24.82 6.58 -13.72
C LEU A 152 25.11 5.22 -13.06
N GLN A 153 25.00 5.13 -11.73
CA GLN A 153 25.24 3.91 -10.96
C GLN A 153 23.90 3.24 -10.72
N LYS A 154 23.19 2.69 -11.43
CA LYS A 154 21.97 1.87 -11.28
C LYS A 154 21.24 1.96 -9.89
N ILE A 155 20.12 1.32 -9.77
CA ILE A 155 19.34 1.14 -8.54
C ILE A 155 19.42 -0.33 -8.15
N LYS A 156 19.53 -0.60 -6.84
CA LYS A 156 19.46 -1.93 -6.23
C LYS A 156 18.19 -2.00 -5.39
N ALA A 157 17.49 -3.12 -5.43
CA ALA A 157 16.32 -3.42 -4.61
C ALA A 157 16.41 -4.85 -4.08
N ILE A 158 16.42 -5.01 -2.76
CA ILE A 158 16.35 -6.31 -2.08
C ILE A 158 14.88 -6.67 -1.84
N GLY A 159 14.08 -5.69 -1.47
CA GLY A 159 12.68 -5.82 -1.12
C GLY A 159 12.41 -5.60 0.37
N ILE A 160 11.14 -5.37 0.71
CA ILE A 160 10.69 -5.22 2.09
C ILE A 160 9.56 -6.20 2.34
N LYS A 161 9.60 -6.84 3.52
CA LYS A 161 8.51 -7.69 4.02
C LYS A 161 7.95 -7.13 5.31
N ILE A 162 6.63 -6.94 5.36
CA ILE A 162 5.87 -6.57 6.55
C ILE A 162 4.90 -7.70 6.81
N GLU A 163 5.09 -8.41 7.93
CA GLU A 163 4.23 -9.56 8.28
C GLU A 163 2.87 -9.10 8.83
N ASP A 164 2.03 -10.05 9.24
CA ASP A 164 0.67 -9.76 9.72
C ASP A 164 0.65 -8.94 11.02
N ASP A 165 -0.46 -8.22 11.27
CA ASP A 165 -0.73 -7.50 12.52
C ASP A 165 0.37 -6.47 12.89
N VAL A 166 0.99 -5.84 11.90
CA VAL A 166 2.01 -4.82 12.11
C VAL A 166 1.38 -3.42 12.12
N TRP A 167 1.83 -2.59 13.06
CA TRP A 167 1.50 -1.18 13.08
C TRP A 167 2.73 -0.30 12.80
N LEU A 168 2.71 0.42 11.68
CA LEU A 168 3.65 1.47 11.34
C LEU A 168 3.05 2.81 11.78
N SER A 169 3.59 3.41 12.84
CA SER A 169 3.11 4.70 13.36
C SER A 169 3.49 5.86 12.46
N VAL A 170 2.86 7.00 12.69
CA VAL A 170 2.98 8.22 11.88
C VAL A 170 4.43 8.60 11.57
N GLY A 171 4.69 8.87 10.29
CA GLY A 171 6.00 9.34 9.82
C GLY A 171 7.14 8.34 9.90
N SER A 172 6.90 7.08 10.29
CA SER A 172 7.95 6.06 10.28
C SER A 172 8.43 5.75 8.86
N THR A 173 9.68 5.30 8.74
CA THR A 173 10.30 4.96 7.46
C THR A 173 10.89 3.56 7.53
N VAL A 174 10.61 2.73 6.52
CA VAL A 174 11.18 1.39 6.37
C VAL A 174 12.07 1.37 5.14
N LEU A 175 13.33 0.96 5.31
CA LEU A 175 14.33 0.92 4.24
C LEU A 175 14.45 -0.47 3.63
N ASP A 176 15.08 -0.51 2.46
CA ASP A 176 15.28 -1.71 1.65
C ASP A 176 15.96 -2.86 2.42
N GLY A 177 15.53 -4.09 2.15
CA GLY A 177 16.07 -5.31 2.74
C GLY A 177 15.51 -5.66 4.13
N VAL A 178 14.57 -4.87 4.67
CA VAL A 178 14.02 -5.06 6.03
C VAL A 178 12.84 -6.01 6.03
N THR A 179 12.82 -6.91 7.03
CA THR A 179 11.64 -7.67 7.44
C THR A 179 11.11 -7.15 8.78
N ILE A 180 9.83 -6.79 8.84
CA ILE A 180 9.15 -6.46 10.10
C ILE A 180 8.27 -7.64 10.49
N GLY A 181 8.66 -8.30 11.59
CA GLY A 181 8.00 -9.52 12.07
C GLY A 181 6.60 -9.26 12.62
N LYS A 182 5.76 -10.29 12.54
CA LYS A 182 4.34 -10.31 12.93
C LYS A 182 4.09 -9.63 14.28
N GLY A 183 3.00 -8.89 14.36
CA GLY A 183 2.54 -8.27 15.60
C GLY A 183 3.43 -7.15 16.13
N SER A 184 4.38 -6.65 15.33
CA SER A 184 5.30 -5.60 15.76
C SER A 184 4.74 -4.20 15.60
N VAL A 185 5.26 -3.27 16.39
CA VAL A 185 4.90 -1.85 16.37
C VAL A 185 6.15 -1.02 16.10
N ILE A 186 6.10 -0.21 15.08
CA ILE A 186 7.14 0.78 14.75
C ILE A 186 6.67 2.15 15.23
N GLY A 187 7.41 2.74 16.15
CA GLY A 187 7.06 4.03 16.76
C GLY A 187 7.11 5.20 15.79
N ALA A 188 6.43 6.29 16.13
CA ALA A 188 6.35 7.48 15.30
C ALA A 188 7.73 8.05 14.96
N GLY A 189 7.94 8.42 13.70
CA GLY A 189 9.21 8.98 13.22
C GLY A 189 10.40 8.01 13.20
N ALA A 190 10.22 6.75 13.53
CA ALA A 190 11.32 5.78 13.55
C ALA A 190 11.82 5.47 12.12
N VAL A 191 13.11 5.22 11.97
CA VAL A 191 13.74 4.78 10.72
C VAL A 191 14.25 3.36 10.87
N VAL A 192 13.57 2.41 10.26
CA VAL A 192 13.88 0.98 10.33
C VAL A 192 14.91 0.63 9.27
N THR A 193 16.11 0.26 9.72
CA THR A 193 17.27 -0.07 8.87
C THR A 193 17.71 -1.52 9.00
N LYS A 194 17.08 -2.30 9.88
CA LYS A 194 17.37 -3.71 10.15
C LYS A 194 16.07 -4.43 10.50
N ASP A 195 16.06 -5.75 10.38
CA ASP A 195 14.92 -6.58 10.73
C ASP A 195 14.44 -6.33 12.18
N VAL A 196 13.12 -6.35 12.31
CA VAL A 196 12.44 -6.25 13.61
C VAL A 196 11.82 -7.61 13.94
N PRO A 197 12.24 -8.26 15.04
CA PRO A 197 11.68 -9.55 15.43
C PRO A 197 10.18 -9.48 15.72
N PRO A 198 9.42 -10.57 15.56
CA PRO A 198 7.99 -10.60 15.85
C PRO A 198 7.64 -10.10 17.26
N TYR A 199 6.46 -9.47 17.36
CA TYR A 199 5.90 -8.93 18.62
C TYR A 199 6.83 -7.94 19.32
N SER A 200 7.56 -7.14 18.56
CA SER A 200 8.52 -6.17 19.10
C SER A 200 8.01 -4.73 18.93
N ILE A 201 8.40 -3.87 19.85
CA ILE A 201 8.21 -2.41 19.73
C ILE A 201 9.56 -1.79 19.45
N ALA A 202 9.71 -1.18 18.27
CA ALA A 202 10.94 -0.54 17.81
C ALA A 202 10.72 0.97 17.61
N VAL A 203 11.66 1.78 18.09
CA VAL A 203 11.58 3.25 18.04
C VAL A 203 12.96 3.86 17.76
N GLY A 204 12.98 5.11 17.29
CA GLY A 204 14.18 5.92 17.12
C GLY A 204 14.79 5.88 15.71
N VAL A 205 15.92 6.61 15.55
CA VAL A 205 16.67 6.76 14.29
C VAL A 205 18.16 6.49 14.59
N PRO A 206 18.71 5.33 14.17
CA PRO A 206 17.99 4.18 13.61
C PRO A 206 17.09 3.49 14.66
N ALA A 207 16.05 2.81 14.20
CA ALA A 207 15.10 2.12 15.06
C ALA A 207 15.77 0.99 15.85
N LYS A 208 15.47 0.93 17.14
CA LYS A 208 15.93 -0.14 18.06
C LYS A 208 14.74 -0.74 18.78
N VAL A 209 14.74 -2.06 18.94
CA VAL A 209 13.75 -2.76 19.76
C VAL A 209 13.93 -2.35 21.22
N ILE A 210 12.89 -1.82 21.84
CA ILE A 210 12.90 -1.37 23.25
C ILE A 210 12.16 -2.31 24.19
N LYS A 211 11.18 -3.06 23.67
CA LYS A 211 10.43 -4.06 24.44
C LYS A 211 9.64 -5.00 23.52
N LYS A 212 9.11 -6.08 24.11
CA LYS A 212 8.13 -6.94 23.46
C LYS A 212 6.71 -6.42 23.69
N ARG A 213 5.85 -6.60 22.65
CA ARG A 213 4.40 -6.44 22.77
C ARG A 213 3.87 -7.63 23.60
N ARG A 214 3.10 -7.35 24.62
CA ARG A 214 2.46 -8.35 25.52
C ARG A 214 1.06 -8.64 25.05
#